data_eb982c25665856e791d50fa4a8b0b39b
#
_entry.id   eb982c25665856e791d50fa4a8b0b39b
#
_cell.length_a   1.000
_cell.length_b   1.000
_cell.length_c   1.000
_cell.angle_alpha   90.00
_cell.angle_beta   90.00
_cell.angle_gamma   90.00
#
_symmetry.space_group_name_H-M   'P 1'
#
loop_
_entity.id
_entity.type
_entity.pdbx_description
1 polymer ?
#
loop_
_entity_poly.entity_id
_entity_poly.type
_entity_poly.pdbx_seq_one_letter_code
_entity_poly.pdbx_strand_id
1 'polypeptide(L)'
;SPQGVGYPSTPGIHSPAQVKGWKMVTKEVHDRGGRIFLQLWHVGRVSHPSLQEDGELPVAPSAIQPRGEAFTGDGPKPFVKPRALETGEISGIVGQYRRAAENALMAGFDGVEIHAANGYLLDQFLRDGTNFRTDGYGGSRRNRSRLLMEVIESVSGIWGAERVGVRLSPVNTFNDISDTDAQATFGAVVDGLNRFGLAYLHVVEVDMAGKAVNAFDWPALRKAFDGPYMANGGYDRDRAEHSVASQSADLVAFGTPFLANPDLPARLAQGALLNKADPETFYGGDGRGYTDYPALADKAA
;
A
#
# COMPACT_ATOMS: atom_id res chain seq x y z
N SER A 1 -4.72 -0.12 13.20
CA SER A 1 -5.77 0.04 14.22
C SER A 1 -7.02 -0.71 13.82
N PRO A 2 -7.95 -1.03 14.74
CA PRO A 2 -9.25 -1.58 14.39
C PRO A 2 -10.02 -0.67 13.41
N GLN A 3 -10.00 0.64 13.61
CA GLN A 3 -10.61 1.62 12.72
C GLN A 3 -10.09 1.53 11.27
N GLY A 4 -8.86 1.04 11.07
CA GLY A 4 -8.25 0.89 9.76
C GLY A 4 -8.67 -0.38 8.99
N VAL A 5 -9.53 -1.24 9.57
CA VAL A 5 -9.96 -2.50 8.96
C VAL A 5 -11.05 -2.27 7.92
N GLY A 6 -10.92 -2.91 6.74
CA GLY A 6 -11.90 -2.84 5.65
C GLY A 6 -12.19 -4.16 4.95
N TYR A 7 -11.54 -5.23 5.40
CA TYR A 7 -11.72 -6.58 4.83
C TYR A 7 -11.68 -7.62 5.94
N PRO A 8 -12.44 -8.73 5.81
CA PRO A 8 -12.39 -9.84 6.75
C PRO A 8 -10.98 -10.44 6.85
N SER A 9 -10.60 -10.91 8.02
CA SER A 9 -9.36 -11.65 8.25
C SER A 9 -8.06 -10.91 7.87
N THR A 10 -8.10 -9.57 7.75
CA THR A 10 -6.89 -8.78 7.46
C THR A 10 -5.93 -8.85 8.65
N PRO A 11 -4.65 -9.24 8.43
CA PRO A 11 -3.66 -9.25 9.50
C PRO A 11 -3.44 -7.84 10.07
N GLY A 12 -3.49 -7.69 11.38
CA GLY A 12 -3.24 -6.42 12.05
C GLY A 12 -1.86 -6.36 12.70
N ILE A 13 -1.51 -5.17 13.22
CA ILE A 13 -0.28 -4.92 13.99
C ILE A 13 -0.55 -4.01 15.21
N HIS A 14 -1.79 -3.98 15.70
CA HIS A 14 -2.21 -3.08 16.76
C HIS A 14 -2.31 -3.74 18.15
N SER A 15 -2.21 -5.07 18.23
CA SER A 15 -2.29 -5.80 19.52
C SER A 15 -1.02 -6.59 19.81
N PRO A 16 -0.74 -6.88 21.12
CA PRO A 16 0.39 -7.74 21.50
C PRO A 16 0.32 -9.15 20.90
N ALA A 17 -0.88 -9.71 20.71
CA ALA A 17 -1.08 -11.01 20.10
C ALA A 17 -0.66 -11.00 18.63
N GLN A 18 -1.00 -9.94 17.88
CA GLN A 18 -0.58 -9.76 16.49
C GLN A 18 0.94 -9.59 16.39
N VAL A 19 1.56 -8.79 17.25
CA VAL A 19 3.03 -8.67 17.33
C VAL A 19 3.68 -10.02 17.55
N LYS A 20 3.14 -10.85 18.48
CA LYS A 20 3.64 -12.21 18.72
C LYS A 20 3.52 -13.10 17.47
N GLY A 21 2.41 -13.02 16.74
CA GLY A 21 2.22 -13.77 15.50
C GLY A 21 3.21 -13.35 14.42
N TRP A 22 3.39 -12.05 14.23
CA TRP A 22 4.34 -11.53 13.24
C TRP A 22 5.80 -11.87 13.55
N LYS A 23 6.20 -12.01 14.82
CA LYS A 23 7.55 -12.48 15.19
C LYS A 23 7.88 -13.86 14.61
N MET A 24 6.90 -14.74 14.47
CA MET A 24 7.12 -16.04 13.84
C MET A 24 7.41 -15.89 12.34
N VAL A 25 6.68 -15.00 11.66
CA VAL A 25 6.84 -14.74 10.23
C VAL A 25 8.19 -14.07 9.94
N THR A 26 8.55 -13.01 10.67
CA THR A 26 9.83 -12.30 10.48
C THR A 26 11.02 -13.21 10.74
N LYS A 27 10.93 -14.06 11.79
CA LYS A 27 11.96 -15.05 12.08
C LYS A 27 12.17 -16.03 10.92
N GLU A 28 11.10 -16.58 10.37
CA GLU A 28 11.17 -17.51 9.23
C GLU A 28 11.79 -16.87 7.98
N VAL A 29 11.47 -15.60 7.72
CA VAL A 29 12.08 -14.84 6.61
C VAL A 29 13.59 -14.64 6.86
N HIS A 30 13.96 -14.23 8.07
CA HIS A 30 15.37 -13.98 8.42
C HIS A 30 16.20 -15.27 8.46
N ASP A 31 15.66 -16.38 8.96
CA ASP A 31 16.33 -17.69 8.98
C ASP A 31 16.70 -18.17 7.56
N ARG A 32 15.99 -17.66 6.53
CA ARG A 32 16.28 -17.91 5.11
C ARG A 32 17.05 -16.78 4.42
N GLY A 33 17.58 -15.81 5.18
CA GLY A 33 18.36 -14.68 4.67
C GLY A 33 17.55 -13.59 3.98
N GLY A 34 16.22 -13.64 4.07
CA GLY A 34 15.32 -12.63 3.48
C GLY A 34 15.22 -11.36 4.31
N ARG A 35 14.60 -10.35 3.70
CA ARG A 35 14.19 -9.11 4.35
C ARG A 35 12.68 -8.95 4.20
N ILE A 36 12.04 -8.31 5.19
CA ILE A 36 10.59 -8.14 5.18
C ILE A 36 10.19 -6.77 5.72
N PHE A 37 9.44 -6.02 4.93
CA PHE A 37 8.82 -4.75 5.32
C PHE A 37 7.34 -4.94 5.55
N LEU A 38 6.79 -4.30 6.59
CA LEU A 38 5.35 -4.30 6.85
C LEU A 38 4.68 -3.10 6.21
N GLN A 39 3.67 -3.33 5.36
CA GLN A 39 2.86 -2.25 4.86
C GLN A 39 1.85 -1.78 5.93
N LEU A 40 1.95 -0.52 6.34
CA LEU A 40 1.02 0.13 7.27
C LEU A 40 -0.16 0.69 6.50
N TRP A 41 -1.36 0.23 6.84
CA TRP A 41 -2.55 0.45 6.04
C TRP A 41 -3.76 0.85 6.89
N HIS A 42 -4.49 1.86 6.43
CA HIS A 42 -5.78 2.28 6.95
C HIS A 42 -6.72 2.51 5.77
N VAL A 43 -7.81 1.78 5.71
CA VAL A 43 -8.68 1.75 4.52
C VAL A 43 -9.52 3.02 4.33
N GLY A 44 -9.69 3.84 5.37
CA GLY A 44 -10.55 5.00 5.32
C GLY A 44 -12.02 4.63 5.07
N ARG A 45 -12.64 5.23 4.06
CA ARG A 45 -14.04 4.99 3.70
C ARG A 45 -14.32 3.62 3.06
N VAL A 46 -13.26 2.86 2.73
CA VAL A 46 -13.37 1.54 2.09
C VAL A 46 -13.60 0.48 3.17
N SER A 47 -14.71 0.58 3.87
CA SER A 47 -15.12 -0.32 4.95
C SER A 47 -16.64 -0.32 5.10
N HIS A 48 -17.13 -1.07 6.08
CA HIS A 48 -18.54 -1.18 6.43
C HIS A 48 -18.68 -1.27 7.95
N PRO A 49 -19.79 -0.79 8.57
CA PRO A 49 -19.99 -0.88 10.02
C PRO A 49 -19.82 -2.29 10.60
N SER A 50 -20.15 -3.34 9.85
CA SER A 50 -19.95 -4.73 10.30
C SER A 50 -18.48 -5.15 10.44
N LEU A 51 -17.52 -4.32 9.98
CA LEU A 51 -16.09 -4.54 10.08
C LEU A 51 -15.43 -3.59 11.09
N GLN A 52 -16.22 -2.67 11.65
CA GLN A 52 -15.76 -1.68 12.62
C GLN A 52 -16.17 -2.09 14.05
N GLU A 53 -15.36 -1.70 15.03
CA GLU A 53 -15.73 -1.88 16.46
C GLU A 53 -17.05 -1.15 16.72
N ASP A 54 -17.92 -1.76 17.51
CA ASP A 54 -19.23 -1.26 17.91
C ASP A 54 -20.16 -0.84 16.74
N GLY A 55 -19.86 -1.26 15.52
CA GLY A 55 -20.64 -0.91 14.34
C GLY A 55 -20.51 0.55 13.90
N GLU A 56 -19.41 1.22 14.27
CA GLU A 56 -19.17 2.62 13.90
C GLU A 56 -19.08 2.83 12.39
N LEU A 57 -19.28 4.07 11.97
CA LEU A 57 -19.08 4.45 10.56
C LEU A 57 -17.59 4.50 10.22
N PRO A 58 -17.20 4.03 9.03
CA PRO A 58 -15.86 4.28 8.49
C PRO A 58 -15.56 5.78 8.44
N VAL A 59 -14.27 6.14 8.52
CA VAL A 59 -13.83 7.53 8.50
C VAL A 59 -13.19 7.90 7.16
N ALA A 60 -13.25 9.19 6.80
CA ALA A 60 -12.68 9.74 5.57
C ALA A 60 -12.31 11.21 5.73
N PRO A 61 -11.58 11.83 4.78
CA PRO A 61 -11.41 13.29 4.79
C PRO A 61 -12.74 14.05 4.66
N SER A 62 -13.68 13.51 3.88
CA SER A 62 -15.00 14.08 3.64
C SER A 62 -16.05 12.96 3.60
N ALA A 63 -17.29 13.27 3.99
CA ALA A 63 -18.41 12.32 4.07
C ALA A 63 -18.99 11.98 2.68
N ILE A 64 -18.16 11.35 1.81
CA ILE A 64 -18.49 10.96 0.44
C ILE A 64 -18.54 9.43 0.37
N GLN A 65 -19.73 8.90 0.14
CA GLN A 65 -19.92 7.46 -0.04
C GLN A 65 -19.27 7.00 -1.36
N PRO A 66 -18.37 5.99 -1.34
CA PRO A 66 -17.84 5.42 -2.58
C PRO A 66 -18.91 4.55 -3.26
N ARG A 67 -18.82 4.43 -4.57
CA ARG A 67 -19.60 3.45 -5.33
C ARG A 67 -19.03 2.05 -5.14
N GLY A 68 -19.92 1.04 -5.20
CA GLY A 68 -19.53 -0.37 -5.07
C GLY A 68 -19.89 -0.95 -3.70
N GLU A 69 -19.20 -2.02 -3.35
CA GLU A 69 -19.53 -2.85 -2.19
C GLU A 69 -18.28 -3.14 -1.35
N ALA A 70 -18.47 -3.19 -0.03
CA ALA A 70 -17.48 -3.69 0.91
C ALA A 70 -17.54 -5.22 0.97
N PHE A 71 -16.40 -5.88 0.99
CA PHE A 71 -16.31 -7.29 1.32
C PHE A 71 -16.49 -7.48 2.83
N THR A 72 -17.51 -8.22 3.25
CA THR A 72 -17.77 -8.50 4.67
C THR A 72 -17.78 -10.00 4.95
N GLY A 73 -17.77 -10.40 6.22
CA GLY A 73 -17.88 -11.82 6.59
C GLY A 73 -19.18 -12.49 6.14
N ASP A 74 -20.24 -11.69 5.90
CA ASP A 74 -21.55 -12.16 5.43
C ASP A 74 -21.73 -11.97 3.91
N GLY A 75 -20.67 -11.69 3.16
CA GLY A 75 -20.69 -11.37 1.74
C GLY A 75 -20.59 -9.89 1.42
N PRO A 76 -20.70 -9.50 0.12
CA PRO A 76 -20.64 -8.12 -0.29
C PRO A 76 -21.82 -7.30 0.27
N LYS A 77 -21.54 -6.09 0.76
CA LYS A 77 -22.56 -5.13 1.21
C LYS A 77 -22.27 -3.76 0.59
N PRO A 78 -23.30 -3.00 0.17
CA PRO A 78 -23.08 -1.64 -0.33
C PRO A 78 -22.26 -0.80 0.64
N PHE A 79 -21.30 -0.03 0.13
CA PHE A 79 -20.60 0.93 0.99
C PHE A 79 -21.58 1.89 1.64
N VAL A 80 -21.26 2.33 2.84
CA VAL A 80 -22.02 3.36 3.55
C VAL A 80 -21.37 4.73 3.37
N LYS A 81 -22.13 5.81 3.61
CA LYS A 81 -21.58 7.15 3.71
C LYS A 81 -20.67 7.23 4.94
N PRO A 82 -19.37 7.50 4.77
CA PRO A 82 -18.44 7.57 5.89
C PRO A 82 -18.68 8.83 6.74
N ARG A 83 -18.14 8.85 7.94
CA ARG A 83 -18.01 10.05 8.75
C ARG A 83 -16.75 10.83 8.33
N ALA A 84 -16.88 12.14 8.15
CA ALA A 84 -15.72 12.99 7.99
C ALA A 84 -14.93 13.06 9.30
N LEU A 85 -13.60 12.93 9.24
CA LEU A 85 -12.75 13.16 10.40
C LEU A 85 -12.79 14.63 10.82
N GLU A 86 -13.00 14.88 12.10
CA GLU A 86 -12.81 16.21 12.67
C GLU A 86 -11.31 16.57 12.64
N THR A 87 -10.98 17.87 12.55
CA THR A 87 -9.57 18.30 12.50
C THR A 87 -8.77 17.84 13.71
N GLY A 88 -9.40 17.84 14.89
CA GLY A 88 -8.79 17.38 16.14
C GLY A 88 -8.51 15.87 16.20
N GLU A 89 -9.18 15.06 15.38
CA GLU A 89 -8.99 13.61 15.34
C GLU A 89 -7.78 13.18 14.49
N ILE A 90 -7.32 14.04 13.60
CA ILE A 90 -6.26 13.71 12.62
C ILE A 90 -4.95 13.35 13.33
N SER A 91 -4.62 14.04 14.42
CA SER A 91 -3.46 13.67 15.25
C SER A 91 -3.57 12.24 15.83
N GLY A 92 -4.80 11.78 16.10
CA GLY A 92 -5.08 10.41 16.51
C GLY A 92 -4.76 9.38 15.42
N ILE A 93 -5.06 9.73 14.14
CA ILE A 93 -4.69 8.90 12.98
C ILE A 93 -3.16 8.79 12.87
N VAL A 94 -2.42 9.91 12.96
CA VAL A 94 -0.96 9.89 12.99
C VAL A 94 -0.44 9.01 14.13
N GLY A 95 -1.04 9.10 15.33
CA GLY A 95 -0.74 8.25 16.47
C GLY A 95 -1.00 6.75 16.23
N GLN A 96 -2.01 6.40 15.42
CA GLN A 96 -2.27 5.00 15.03
C GLN A 96 -1.13 4.45 14.15
N TYR A 97 -0.66 5.21 13.15
CA TYR A 97 0.49 4.83 12.32
C TYR A 97 1.77 4.71 13.16
N ARG A 98 2.00 5.66 14.09
CA ARG A 98 3.13 5.60 15.02
C ARG A 98 3.15 4.30 15.83
N ARG A 99 2.03 3.96 16.48
CA ARG A 99 1.92 2.70 17.26
C ARG A 99 2.11 1.46 16.39
N ALA A 100 1.57 1.47 15.17
CA ALA A 100 1.79 0.38 14.22
C ALA A 100 3.27 0.22 13.85
N ALA A 101 3.99 1.33 13.65
CA ALA A 101 5.42 1.35 13.38
C ALA A 101 6.25 0.83 14.56
N GLU A 102 5.93 1.23 15.80
CA GLU A 102 6.54 0.72 17.03
C GLU A 102 6.33 -0.80 17.17
N ASN A 103 5.10 -1.27 16.93
CA ASN A 103 4.76 -2.67 16.98
C ASN A 103 5.46 -3.49 15.87
N ALA A 104 5.60 -2.94 14.68
CA ALA A 104 6.36 -3.57 13.58
C ALA A 104 7.84 -3.74 13.94
N LEU A 105 8.45 -2.73 14.56
CA LEU A 105 9.81 -2.81 15.08
C LEU A 105 9.95 -3.92 16.14
N MET A 106 9.01 -3.97 17.09
CA MET A 106 8.96 -5.03 18.11
C MET A 106 8.73 -6.42 17.50
N ALA A 107 8.02 -6.52 16.39
CA ALA A 107 7.78 -7.76 15.66
C ALA A 107 8.98 -8.24 14.84
N GLY A 108 10.05 -7.42 14.71
CA GLY A 108 11.28 -7.80 14.04
C GLY A 108 11.26 -7.58 12.53
N PHE A 109 10.41 -6.71 11.99
CA PHE A 109 10.49 -6.30 10.58
C PHE A 109 11.78 -5.52 10.31
N ASP A 110 12.22 -5.47 9.04
CA ASP A 110 13.40 -4.72 8.60
C ASP A 110 13.08 -3.25 8.26
N GLY A 111 11.82 -2.94 8.05
CA GLY A 111 11.29 -1.61 7.77
C GLY A 111 9.79 -1.64 7.59
N VAL A 112 9.23 -0.49 7.21
CA VAL A 112 7.79 -0.34 6.96
C VAL A 112 7.53 0.41 5.66
N GLU A 113 6.38 0.13 5.04
CA GLU A 113 5.87 0.88 3.89
C GLU A 113 4.55 1.55 4.28
N ILE A 114 4.46 2.86 4.04
CA ILE A 114 3.23 3.63 4.25
C ILE A 114 2.36 3.50 3.01
N HIS A 115 1.18 2.91 3.17
CA HIS A 115 0.21 2.75 2.07
C HIS A 115 -0.57 4.03 1.83
N ALA A 116 -0.17 4.81 0.83
CA ALA A 116 -0.83 6.05 0.40
C ALA A 116 -1.37 5.94 -1.04
N ALA A 117 -1.96 4.78 -1.38
CA ALA A 117 -2.36 4.40 -2.72
C ALA A 117 -3.77 3.80 -2.76
N ASN A 118 -4.25 3.47 -3.96
CA ASN A 118 -5.41 2.62 -4.24
C ASN A 118 -6.73 3.09 -3.60
N GLY A 119 -6.91 4.38 -3.35
CA GLY A 119 -8.14 4.95 -2.82
C GLY A 119 -8.37 4.72 -1.33
N TYR A 120 -7.33 4.34 -0.56
CA TYR A 120 -7.42 4.21 0.89
C TYR A 120 -7.15 5.55 1.61
N LEU A 121 -7.17 5.58 2.93
CA LEU A 121 -7.28 6.81 3.71
C LEU A 121 -6.31 7.92 3.28
N LEU A 122 -5.01 7.63 3.18
CA LEU A 122 -4.02 8.64 2.83
C LEU A 122 -4.20 9.13 1.38
N ASP A 123 -4.52 8.23 0.44
CA ASP A 123 -4.84 8.59 -0.95
C ASP A 123 -6.15 9.39 -1.03
N GLN A 124 -7.16 9.09 -0.18
CA GLN A 124 -8.39 9.90 -0.07
C GLN A 124 -8.10 11.34 0.36
N PHE A 125 -7.11 11.56 1.22
CA PHE A 125 -6.69 12.92 1.59
C PHE A 125 -5.96 13.62 0.45
N LEU A 126 -5.13 12.93 -0.32
CA LEU A 126 -4.33 13.52 -1.40
C LEU A 126 -5.18 14.09 -2.53
N ARG A 127 -6.30 13.41 -2.87
CA ARG A 127 -7.06 13.70 -4.09
C ARG A 127 -8.22 14.66 -3.87
N ASP A 128 -8.42 15.58 -4.82
CA ASP A 128 -9.49 16.57 -4.76
C ASP A 128 -10.88 15.99 -4.97
N GLY A 129 -11.01 14.85 -5.65
CA GLY A 129 -12.29 14.15 -5.83
C GLY A 129 -12.83 13.50 -4.55
N THR A 130 -12.03 13.38 -3.51
CA THR A 130 -12.42 12.74 -2.24
C THR A 130 -12.16 13.61 -1.00
N ASN A 131 -11.43 14.71 -1.15
CA ASN A 131 -11.11 15.63 -0.06
C ASN A 131 -11.66 17.03 -0.35
N PHE A 132 -12.85 17.32 0.19
CA PHE A 132 -13.53 18.62 0.12
C PHE A 132 -13.38 19.44 1.41
N ARG A 133 -12.36 19.14 2.21
CA ARG A 133 -12.07 19.90 3.44
C ARG A 133 -11.66 21.32 3.13
N THR A 134 -12.04 22.23 4.04
CA THR A 134 -11.70 23.67 3.98
C THR A 134 -10.68 24.08 5.06
N ASP A 135 -10.23 23.14 5.87
CA ASP A 135 -9.21 23.34 6.91
C ASP A 135 -7.77 23.10 6.38
N GLY A 136 -6.82 23.02 7.30
CA GLY A 136 -5.41 22.81 6.98
C GLY A 136 -5.07 21.47 6.30
N TYR A 137 -6.03 20.56 6.12
CA TYR A 137 -5.88 19.26 5.47
C TYR A 137 -6.64 19.14 4.13
N GLY A 138 -7.19 20.26 3.62
CA GLY A 138 -7.94 20.30 2.36
C GLY A 138 -7.60 21.49 1.48
N GLY A 139 -8.24 21.57 0.30
CA GLY A 139 -8.05 22.62 -0.70
C GLY A 139 -6.74 22.47 -1.48
N SER A 140 -5.67 23.18 -1.11
CA SER A 140 -4.40 23.15 -1.83
C SER A 140 -3.72 21.76 -1.79
N ARG A 141 -2.92 21.42 -2.82
CA ARG A 141 -2.14 20.17 -2.86
C ARG A 141 -1.24 20.01 -1.62
N ARG A 142 -0.66 21.12 -1.14
CA ARG A 142 0.13 21.16 0.09
C ARG A 142 -0.70 20.73 1.32
N ASN A 143 -1.91 21.25 1.45
CA ASN A 143 -2.78 20.88 2.58
C ASN A 143 -3.25 19.43 2.47
N ARG A 144 -3.66 18.99 1.26
CA ARG A 144 -4.09 17.61 1.05
C ARG A 144 -2.99 16.58 1.33
N SER A 145 -1.72 16.91 1.09
CA SER A 145 -0.57 16.04 1.41
C SER A 145 -0.14 16.10 2.88
N ARG A 146 -0.65 17.04 3.67
CA ARG A 146 -0.20 17.26 5.06
C ARG A 146 -0.27 16.01 5.93
N LEU A 147 -1.39 15.28 5.92
CA LEU A 147 -1.54 14.06 6.71
C LEU A 147 -0.48 13.01 6.34
N LEU A 148 -0.22 12.79 5.05
CA LEU A 148 0.83 11.87 4.61
C LEU A 148 2.20 12.30 5.16
N MET A 149 2.54 13.59 5.07
CA MET A 149 3.84 14.10 5.55
C MET A 149 3.98 13.95 7.08
N GLU A 150 2.92 14.20 7.84
CA GLU A 150 2.90 14.04 9.31
C GLU A 150 3.03 12.55 9.70
N VAL A 151 2.39 11.63 8.96
CA VAL A 151 2.55 10.19 9.15
C VAL A 151 3.99 9.75 8.87
N ILE A 152 4.58 10.20 7.76
CA ILE A 152 5.97 9.86 7.41
C ILE A 152 6.92 10.36 8.49
N GLU A 153 6.78 11.61 8.94
CA GLU A 153 7.62 12.21 9.99
C GLU A 153 7.53 11.39 11.29
N SER A 154 6.31 11.03 11.70
CA SER A 154 6.06 10.25 12.91
C SER A 154 6.63 8.83 12.85
N VAL A 155 6.47 8.16 11.70
CA VAL A 155 6.97 6.79 11.47
C VAL A 155 8.49 6.78 11.32
N SER A 156 9.06 7.76 10.61
CA SER A 156 10.52 7.92 10.46
C SER A 156 11.21 8.22 11.79
N GLY A 157 10.52 8.88 12.72
CA GLY A 157 11.01 9.09 14.09
C GLY A 157 11.19 7.80 14.90
N ILE A 158 10.58 6.67 14.47
CA ILE A 158 10.73 5.34 15.08
C ILE A 158 11.80 4.52 14.37
N TRP A 159 11.81 4.55 13.02
CA TRP A 159 12.57 3.62 12.18
C TRP A 159 13.88 4.19 11.64
N GLY A 160 14.03 5.52 11.56
CA GLY A 160 14.90 6.17 10.59
C GLY A 160 14.25 6.15 9.20
N ALA A 161 14.36 7.25 8.47
CA ALA A 161 13.67 7.39 7.17
C ALA A 161 14.18 6.39 6.12
N GLU A 162 15.44 5.97 6.24
CA GLU A 162 16.11 4.97 5.38
C GLU A 162 15.51 3.55 5.49
N ARG A 163 14.52 3.35 6.39
CA ARG A 163 13.76 2.10 6.54
C ARG A 163 12.25 2.32 6.34
N VAL A 164 11.86 3.44 5.78
CA VAL A 164 10.47 3.78 5.49
C VAL A 164 10.26 3.95 4.00
N GLY A 165 9.42 3.11 3.41
CA GLY A 165 8.93 3.28 2.04
C GLY A 165 7.56 3.96 2.02
N VAL A 166 7.20 4.52 0.86
CA VAL A 166 5.86 5.09 0.61
C VAL A 166 5.31 4.52 -0.69
N ARG A 167 4.06 4.05 -0.67
CA ARG A 167 3.38 3.56 -1.88
C ARG A 167 2.34 4.54 -2.38
N LEU A 168 2.40 4.86 -3.69
CA LEU A 168 1.48 5.74 -4.41
C LEU A 168 0.87 5.04 -5.63
N SER A 169 -0.30 5.52 -6.09
CA SER A 169 -0.99 5.01 -7.29
C SER A 169 -1.62 6.14 -8.11
N PRO A 170 -0.84 7.00 -8.79
CA PRO A 170 -1.31 8.25 -9.36
C PRO A 170 -2.48 8.14 -10.31
N VAL A 171 -2.53 7.10 -11.13
CA VAL A 171 -3.52 6.93 -12.21
C VAL A 171 -4.61 5.90 -11.90
N ASN A 172 -4.50 5.22 -10.76
CA ASN A 172 -5.46 4.20 -10.37
C ASN A 172 -6.73 4.84 -9.83
N THR A 173 -7.90 4.36 -10.27
CA THR A 173 -9.22 4.84 -9.85
C THR A 173 -9.94 3.86 -8.93
N PHE A 174 -9.24 2.89 -8.36
CA PHE A 174 -9.78 1.90 -7.45
C PHE A 174 -10.46 2.56 -6.23
N ASN A 175 -11.53 1.97 -5.76
CA ASN A 175 -12.32 2.49 -4.64
C ASN A 175 -12.97 3.86 -4.91
N ASP A 176 -13.35 4.09 -6.17
CA ASP A 176 -14.07 5.30 -6.60
C ASP A 176 -13.31 6.61 -6.28
N ILE A 177 -11.99 6.57 -6.50
CA ILE A 177 -11.13 7.73 -6.29
C ILE A 177 -10.87 8.46 -7.59
N SER A 178 -10.75 9.78 -7.54
CA SER A 178 -10.44 10.63 -8.69
C SER A 178 -9.63 11.84 -8.29
N ASP A 179 -8.90 12.42 -9.26
CA ASP A 179 -8.18 13.67 -9.11
C ASP A 179 -8.27 14.45 -10.43
N THR A 180 -8.48 15.75 -10.35
CA THR A 180 -8.62 16.59 -11.56
C THR A 180 -7.28 16.80 -12.27
N ASP A 181 -6.16 16.70 -11.56
CA ASP A 181 -4.81 16.84 -12.10
C ASP A 181 -3.82 15.99 -11.30
N ALA A 182 -3.86 14.67 -11.58
CA ALA A 182 -3.02 13.70 -10.90
C ALA A 182 -1.52 13.98 -11.09
N GLN A 183 -1.11 14.47 -12.28
CA GLN A 183 0.29 14.79 -12.56
C GLN A 183 0.81 15.86 -11.58
N ALA A 184 0.11 16.95 -11.42
CA ALA A 184 0.52 18.02 -10.51
C ALA A 184 0.32 17.65 -9.02
N THR A 185 -0.72 16.85 -8.71
CA THR A 185 -0.95 16.39 -7.33
C THR A 185 0.18 15.46 -6.88
N PHE A 186 0.51 14.44 -7.64
CA PHE A 186 1.56 13.48 -7.26
C PHE A 186 2.96 14.05 -7.47
N GLY A 187 3.17 14.96 -8.42
CA GLY A 187 4.42 15.74 -8.52
C GLY A 187 4.70 16.52 -7.23
N ALA A 188 3.71 17.25 -6.72
CA ALA A 188 3.85 18.00 -5.46
C ALA A 188 4.04 17.08 -4.23
N VAL A 189 3.40 15.89 -4.22
CA VAL A 189 3.62 14.89 -3.18
C VAL A 189 5.08 14.42 -3.20
N VAL A 190 5.58 13.99 -4.36
CA VAL A 190 6.95 13.47 -4.52
C VAL A 190 7.99 14.52 -4.16
N ASP A 191 7.82 15.78 -4.58
CA ASP A 191 8.68 16.87 -4.17
C ASP A 191 8.75 17.02 -2.65
N GLY A 192 7.60 16.93 -1.97
CA GLY A 192 7.53 16.96 -0.51
C GLY A 192 8.18 15.75 0.18
N LEU A 193 8.32 14.60 -0.49
CA LEU A 193 8.94 13.39 0.06
C LEU A 193 10.48 13.51 0.13
N ASN A 194 11.12 14.28 -0.75
CA ASN A 194 12.58 14.36 -0.86
C ASN A 194 13.26 14.82 0.43
N ARG A 195 12.56 15.62 1.25
CA ARG A 195 13.11 16.10 2.54
C ARG A 195 13.36 15.00 3.58
N PHE A 196 12.81 13.80 3.38
CA PHE A 196 12.89 12.73 4.40
C PHE A 196 14.05 11.75 4.19
N GLY A 197 14.51 11.53 2.96
CA GLY A 197 15.52 10.50 2.66
C GLY A 197 14.98 9.08 2.83
N LEU A 198 13.83 8.81 2.22
CA LEU A 198 13.11 7.53 2.34
C LEU A 198 13.87 6.35 1.74
N ALA A 199 13.60 5.13 2.23
CA ALA A 199 14.13 3.89 1.69
C ALA A 199 13.79 3.72 0.21
N TYR A 200 12.55 4.00 -0.17
CA TYR A 200 12.08 3.98 -1.56
C TYR A 200 10.72 4.66 -1.72
N LEU A 201 10.43 5.05 -2.94
CA LEU A 201 9.11 5.39 -3.43
C LEU A 201 8.58 4.25 -4.30
N HIS A 202 7.47 3.60 -3.90
CA HIS A 202 6.83 2.51 -4.62
C HIS A 202 5.63 3.04 -5.41
N VAL A 203 5.64 2.92 -6.73
CA VAL A 203 4.60 3.51 -7.59
C VAL A 203 3.89 2.45 -8.41
N VAL A 204 2.55 2.46 -8.34
CA VAL A 204 1.68 1.66 -9.21
C VAL A 204 1.47 2.43 -10.52
N GLU A 205 2.04 1.92 -11.61
CA GLU A 205 2.09 2.60 -12.93
C GLU A 205 0.99 2.14 -13.91
N VAL A 206 -0.02 1.45 -13.40
CA VAL A 206 -1.12 0.91 -14.21
C VAL A 206 -2.47 1.38 -13.70
N ASP A 207 -3.45 1.36 -14.59
CA ASP A 207 -4.85 1.58 -14.25
C ASP A 207 -5.49 0.34 -13.56
N MET A 208 -6.81 0.42 -13.33
CA MET A 208 -7.61 -0.66 -12.74
C MET A 208 -7.59 -1.96 -13.55
N ALA A 209 -7.40 -1.87 -14.85
CA ALA A 209 -7.33 -3.03 -15.74
C ALA A 209 -5.90 -3.61 -15.86
N GLY A 210 -4.94 -3.06 -15.11
CA GLY A 210 -3.54 -3.44 -15.20
C GLY A 210 -2.86 -2.94 -16.47
N LYS A 211 -3.42 -1.92 -17.15
CA LYS A 211 -2.89 -1.35 -18.37
C LYS A 211 -2.04 -0.13 -18.08
N ALA A 212 -0.94 0.00 -18.83
CA ALA A 212 -0.11 1.19 -18.79
C ALA A 212 -0.91 2.44 -19.17
N VAL A 213 -0.72 3.53 -18.43
CA VAL A 213 -1.38 4.83 -18.69
C VAL A 213 -0.35 5.79 -19.27
N ASN A 214 -0.42 5.98 -20.59
CA ASN A 214 0.53 6.81 -21.32
C ASN A 214 0.30 8.33 -21.13
N ALA A 215 -0.84 8.72 -20.57
CA ALA A 215 -1.15 10.14 -20.34
C ALA A 215 -0.45 10.73 -19.10
N PHE A 216 0.19 9.89 -18.28
CA PHE A 216 0.94 10.32 -17.09
C PHE A 216 2.44 10.31 -17.40
N ASP A 217 3.14 11.38 -17.06
CA ASP A 217 4.59 11.52 -17.30
C ASP A 217 5.37 10.81 -16.17
N TRP A 218 5.56 9.50 -16.31
CA TRP A 218 6.33 8.66 -15.37
C TRP A 218 7.79 9.08 -15.27
N PRO A 219 8.50 9.38 -16.38
CA PRO A 219 9.87 9.90 -16.33
C PRO A 219 9.99 11.17 -15.50
N ALA A 220 9.05 12.12 -15.62
CA ALA A 220 9.05 13.32 -14.80
C ALA A 220 8.86 13.01 -13.32
N LEU A 221 7.94 12.08 -12.97
CA LEU A 221 7.73 11.65 -11.59
C LEU A 221 8.99 10.99 -11.01
N ARG A 222 9.60 10.04 -11.77
CA ARG A 222 10.85 9.38 -11.37
C ARG A 222 11.98 10.39 -11.13
N LYS A 223 12.14 11.34 -12.05
CA LYS A 223 13.17 12.39 -11.96
C LYS A 223 12.95 13.33 -10.78
N ALA A 224 11.71 13.55 -10.37
CA ALA A 224 11.36 14.41 -9.25
C ALA A 224 11.71 13.79 -7.89
N PHE A 225 11.94 12.48 -7.81
CA PHE A 225 12.28 11.79 -6.56
C PHE A 225 13.79 11.54 -6.47
N ASP A 226 14.42 12.03 -5.40
CA ASP A 226 15.86 11.93 -5.20
C ASP A 226 16.34 10.55 -4.70
N GLY A 227 15.41 9.72 -4.22
CA GLY A 227 15.69 8.39 -3.64
C GLY A 227 15.44 7.22 -4.61
N PRO A 228 15.58 5.97 -4.10
CA PRO A 228 15.27 4.76 -4.88
C PRO A 228 13.80 4.70 -5.29
N TYR A 229 13.55 4.45 -6.58
CA TYR A 229 12.20 4.32 -7.16
C TYR A 229 11.88 2.85 -7.45
N MET A 230 10.78 2.36 -6.90
CA MET A 230 10.28 1.00 -7.09
C MET A 230 9.05 1.03 -8.00
N ALA A 231 9.20 0.54 -9.23
CA ALA A 231 8.09 0.45 -10.19
C ALA A 231 7.23 -0.80 -9.92
N ASN A 232 5.92 -0.67 -10.11
CA ASN A 232 4.95 -1.76 -9.97
C ASN A 232 3.85 -1.64 -11.03
N GLY A 233 3.38 -2.77 -11.53
CA GLY A 233 2.25 -2.84 -12.44
C GLY A 233 2.53 -3.63 -13.72
N GLY A 234 2.13 -4.92 -13.73
CA GLY A 234 2.21 -5.76 -14.91
C GLY A 234 3.62 -6.01 -15.45
N TYR A 235 4.62 -5.97 -14.61
CA TYR A 235 6.00 -6.27 -14.98
C TYR A 235 6.21 -7.76 -15.18
N ASP A 236 6.82 -8.13 -16.31
CA ASP A 236 7.49 -9.40 -16.53
C ASP A 236 9.00 -9.25 -16.33
N ARG A 237 9.75 -10.33 -16.56
CA ARG A 237 11.22 -10.34 -16.43
C ARG A 237 11.88 -9.30 -17.33
N ASP A 238 11.58 -9.35 -18.64
CA ASP A 238 12.29 -8.56 -19.63
C ASP A 238 12.04 -7.06 -19.43
N ARG A 239 10.80 -6.69 -19.13
CA ARG A 239 10.45 -5.31 -18.81
C ARG A 239 11.11 -4.85 -17.50
N ALA A 240 11.19 -5.71 -16.48
CA ALA A 240 11.84 -5.38 -15.21
C ALA A 240 13.35 -5.19 -15.41
N GLU A 241 14.03 -6.11 -16.09
CA GLU A 241 15.47 -6.00 -16.42
C GLU A 241 15.76 -4.73 -17.23
N HIS A 242 14.93 -4.44 -18.25
CA HIS A 242 15.07 -3.23 -19.04
C HIS A 242 14.90 -1.96 -18.19
N SER A 243 13.90 -1.91 -17.31
CA SER A 243 13.64 -0.73 -16.47
C SER A 243 14.78 -0.45 -15.49
N VAL A 244 15.37 -1.49 -14.91
CA VAL A 244 16.54 -1.33 -14.03
C VAL A 244 17.79 -0.96 -14.82
N ALA A 245 18.05 -1.61 -15.96
CA ALA A 245 19.20 -1.31 -16.80
C ALA A 245 19.18 0.11 -17.39
N SER A 246 18.00 0.62 -17.75
CA SER A 246 17.80 1.99 -18.26
C SER A 246 17.69 3.05 -17.15
N GLN A 247 17.75 2.65 -15.89
CA GLN A 247 17.56 3.53 -14.72
C GLN A 247 16.20 4.24 -14.67
N SER A 248 15.20 3.72 -15.38
CA SER A 248 13.80 4.17 -15.24
C SER A 248 13.17 3.70 -13.94
N ALA A 249 13.72 2.64 -13.33
CA ALA A 249 13.45 2.21 -11.97
C ALA A 249 14.72 1.68 -11.31
N ASP A 250 14.82 1.75 -10.00
CA ASP A 250 15.90 1.13 -9.22
C ASP A 250 15.50 -0.27 -8.72
N LEU A 251 14.19 -0.48 -8.52
CA LEU A 251 13.57 -1.71 -8.04
C LEU A 251 12.28 -1.98 -8.80
N VAL A 252 11.88 -3.25 -8.87
CA VAL A 252 10.58 -3.65 -9.43
C VAL A 252 9.85 -4.55 -8.43
N ALA A 253 8.58 -4.22 -8.15
CA ALA A 253 7.72 -5.00 -7.28
C ALA A 253 6.81 -5.93 -8.07
N PHE A 254 6.79 -7.20 -7.67
CA PHE A 254 5.93 -8.25 -8.25
C PHE A 254 4.87 -8.69 -7.23
N GLY A 255 3.60 -8.62 -7.58
CA GLY A 255 2.48 -9.13 -6.78
C GLY A 255 2.06 -10.52 -7.23
N THR A 256 1.13 -10.61 -8.20
CA THR A 256 0.57 -11.86 -8.71
C THR A 256 1.62 -12.92 -9.12
N PRO A 257 2.71 -12.56 -9.83
CA PRO A 257 3.74 -13.54 -10.14
C PRO A 257 4.42 -14.10 -8.89
N PHE A 258 4.63 -13.29 -7.85
CA PHE A 258 5.28 -13.74 -6.62
C PHE A 258 4.34 -14.63 -5.79
N LEU A 259 3.04 -14.33 -5.75
CA LEU A 259 2.05 -15.17 -5.07
C LEU A 259 2.06 -16.61 -5.63
N ALA A 260 2.10 -16.74 -6.96
CA ALA A 260 2.06 -18.07 -7.61
C ALA A 260 3.42 -18.77 -7.73
N ASN A 261 4.53 -18.11 -7.36
CA ASN A 261 5.87 -18.67 -7.48
C ASN A 261 6.67 -18.34 -6.22
N PRO A 262 6.72 -19.26 -5.24
CA PRO A 262 7.44 -19.04 -3.98
C PRO A 262 8.95 -18.82 -4.19
N ASP A 263 9.48 -19.25 -5.33
CA ASP A 263 10.84 -19.13 -5.80
C ASP A 263 11.01 -18.17 -6.98
N LEU A 264 10.12 -17.15 -7.09
CA LEU A 264 10.11 -16.23 -8.22
C LEU A 264 11.49 -15.63 -8.57
N PRO A 265 12.32 -15.17 -7.63
CA PRO A 265 13.65 -14.64 -7.96
C PRO A 265 14.53 -15.66 -8.68
N ALA A 266 14.52 -16.93 -8.26
CA ALA A 266 15.27 -17.99 -8.92
C ALA A 266 14.73 -18.29 -10.32
N ARG A 267 13.41 -18.29 -10.49
CA ARG A 267 12.77 -18.48 -11.81
C ARG A 267 13.12 -17.36 -12.77
N LEU A 268 13.05 -16.12 -12.33
CA LEU A 268 13.42 -14.95 -13.14
C LEU A 268 14.90 -15.01 -13.54
N ALA A 269 15.80 -15.31 -12.59
CA ALA A 269 17.24 -15.43 -12.88
C ALA A 269 17.57 -16.51 -13.93
N GLN A 270 16.85 -17.64 -13.88
CA GLN A 270 17.08 -18.78 -14.78
C GLN A 270 16.25 -18.71 -16.07
N GLY A 271 15.34 -17.74 -16.23
CA GLY A 271 14.38 -17.73 -17.35
C GLY A 271 13.43 -18.92 -17.32
N ALA A 272 13.12 -19.46 -16.14
CA ALA A 272 12.27 -20.63 -15.98
C ALA A 272 10.80 -20.29 -16.13
N LEU A 273 9.98 -21.29 -16.49
CA LEU A 273 8.53 -21.14 -16.61
C LEU A 273 7.91 -20.79 -15.26
N LEU A 274 7.02 -19.80 -15.26
CA LEU A 274 6.24 -19.43 -14.09
C LEU A 274 5.02 -20.34 -13.92
N ASN A 275 4.62 -20.57 -12.68
CA ASN A 275 3.30 -21.15 -12.39
C ASN A 275 2.23 -20.12 -12.77
N LYS A 276 1.10 -20.62 -13.28
CA LYS A 276 -0.07 -19.79 -13.56
C LYS A 276 -0.79 -19.49 -12.24
N ALA A 277 -0.99 -18.23 -11.94
CA ALA A 277 -1.79 -17.82 -10.80
C ALA A 277 -3.28 -18.18 -11.01
N ASP A 278 -3.95 -18.60 -9.94
CA ASP A 278 -5.39 -18.86 -9.91
C ASP A 278 -6.11 -17.66 -9.23
N PRO A 279 -6.78 -16.77 -10.00
CA PRO A 279 -7.44 -15.60 -9.42
C PRO A 279 -8.54 -15.92 -8.41
N GLU A 280 -9.15 -17.11 -8.47
CA GLU A 280 -10.19 -17.52 -7.54
C GLU A 280 -9.67 -17.75 -6.12
N THR A 281 -8.34 -17.90 -5.97
CA THR A 281 -7.69 -18.14 -4.68
C THR A 281 -7.03 -16.89 -4.08
N PHE A 282 -7.00 -15.75 -4.77
CA PHE A 282 -6.26 -14.56 -4.32
C PHE A 282 -6.72 -14.02 -2.97
N TYR A 283 -7.98 -14.21 -2.63
CA TYR A 283 -8.58 -13.72 -1.39
C TYR A 283 -9.38 -14.81 -0.67
N GLY A 284 -9.01 -16.07 -0.86
CA GLY A 284 -9.76 -17.23 -0.37
C GLY A 284 -9.67 -17.47 1.14
N GLY A 285 -8.61 -17.01 1.78
CA GLY A 285 -8.47 -17.04 3.24
C GLY A 285 -7.97 -18.35 3.85
N ASP A 286 -7.59 -19.36 3.05
CA ASP A 286 -6.92 -20.58 3.52
C ASP A 286 -5.54 -20.80 2.86
N GLY A 287 -4.96 -21.99 2.98
CA GLY A 287 -3.64 -22.29 2.40
C GLY A 287 -3.66 -22.44 0.87
N ARG A 288 -4.84 -22.66 0.26
CA ARG A 288 -4.97 -22.84 -1.20
C ARG A 288 -4.63 -21.53 -1.92
N GLY A 289 -3.73 -21.61 -2.89
CA GLY A 289 -3.27 -20.47 -3.66
C GLY A 289 -2.26 -19.56 -2.91
N TYR A 290 -1.86 -19.95 -1.68
CA TYR A 290 -0.85 -19.25 -0.90
C TYR A 290 0.36 -20.11 -0.56
N THR A 291 0.16 -21.39 -0.25
CA THR A 291 1.24 -22.28 0.25
C THR A 291 1.38 -23.57 -0.57
N ASP A 292 0.60 -23.75 -1.62
CA ASP A 292 0.49 -24.98 -2.41
C ASP A 292 1.04 -24.84 -3.85
N TYR A 293 1.55 -23.68 -4.24
CA TYR A 293 2.23 -23.54 -5.53
C TYR A 293 3.60 -24.21 -5.49
N PRO A 294 3.94 -25.06 -6.50
CA PRO A 294 5.19 -25.81 -6.49
C PRO A 294 6.41 -24.91 -6.80
N ALA A 295 7.50 -25.16 -6.08
CA ALA A 295 8.81 -24.63 -6.44
C ALA A 295 9.43 -25.39 -7.62
N LEU A 296 10.52 -24.87 -8.21
CA LEU A 296 11.24 -25.55 -9.31
C LEU A 296 11.78 -26.91 -8.89
N ALA A 297 12.32 -27.01 -7.68
CA ALA A 297 12.87 -28.25 -7.16
C ALA A 297 11.83 -29.37 -7.02
N ASP A 298 10.55 -29.02 -6.76
CA ASP A 298 9.46 -29.99 -6.59
C ASP A 298 9.00 -30.61 -7.93
N LYS A 299 9.39 -30.02 -9.07
CA LYS A 299 9.07 -30.51 -10.42
C LYS A 299 10.11 -31.45 -11.00
N ALA A 300 11.24 -31.64 -10.32
CA ALA A 300 12.35 -32.49 -10.77
C ALA A 300 12.31 -33.89 -10.15
N ALA A 301 11.32 -34.20 -9.34
CA ALA A 301 11.03 -35.51 -8.76
C ALA A 301 9.77 -36.11 -9.41
#